data_74970ab66b0f9fd0c5602d54c82e6778
#
_entry.id   74970ab66b0f9fd0c5602d54c82e6778
#
_cell.length_a   1.000
_cell.length_b   1.000
_cell.length_c   1.000
_cell.angle_alpha   90.00
_cell.angle_beta   90.00
_cell.angle_gamma   90.00
#
_symmetry.space_group_name_H-M   'P 1'
#
loop_
_entity.id
_entity.type
_entity.pdbx_description
1 polymer ?
#
loop_
_entity_poly.entity_id
_entity_poly.type
_entity_poly.pdbx_seq_one_letter_code
_entity_poly.pdbx_strand_id
1 'polypeptide(L)'
;SLQIYNLQSVSDGPKRDAMADSYLFYDIETTGLNKAFDQILQFAAIRTDRQLNEIDRHAVTVKLRPDVIPSPAAVLTNRIPVTEFSNGLCEYEAAEQIHRLMNQPGTISLGYNTMGFDDEFMRFSFHRNLLPPYTHQYKNSCSRMDLYPITIIYRLYKKDVLIWPEIDGKLSLKLEHLGSANRLISGQSHEAIVDVAVTVKLARRFFKKEKMWRYLEGYFDKETDAHRMAQLPVGLQSAAGDHCSGLMVSGEYGPGQNYQIPVISIGSSLPYPNQTLWLRLDLPQLRETTPEATAETTWVIRKRMGEPGIVLPPHDRYWQKIGKDRNAIFQENLEWLQANQ
;
A
#
# COMPACT_ATOMS: atom_id res chain seq x y z
N SER A 1 14.65 -40.90 0.04
CA SER A 1 14.73 -40.56 1.47
C SER A 1 14.64 -39.07 1.62
N LEU A 2 13.44 -38.57 1.89
CA LEU A 2 13.17 -37.14 2.23
C LEU A 2 13.51 -36.97 3.72
N GLN A 3 14.49 -36.13 4.01
CA GLN A 3 14.77 -35.68 5.37
C GLN A 3 13.74 -34.64 5.78
N ILE A 4 12.91 -34.98 6.74
CA ILE A 4 11.99 -34.10 7.45
C ILE A 4 12.84 -33.22 8.38
N TYR A 5 12.97 -31.95 8.09
CA TYR A 5 13.52 -30.98 9.03
C TYR A 5 12.50 -30.68 10.13
N ASN A 6 12.80 -31.21 11.33
CA ASN A 6 12.12 -30.84 12.56
C ASN A 6 12.31 -29.34 12.85
N LEU A 7 11.22 -28.59 12.85
CA LEU A 7 11.18 -27.22 13.38
C LEU A 7 11.23 -27.30 14.91
N GLN A 8 12.42 -27.36 15.48
CA GLN A 8 12.66 -27.05 16.88
C GLN A 8 12.69 -25.54 17.06
N SER A 9 11.88 -25.08 17.99
CA SER A 9 11.89 -23.77 18.71
C SER A 9 12.90 -22.75 18.19
N VAL A 10 12.42 -21.79 17.42
CA VAL A 10 13.14 -20.55 17.16
C VAL A 10 13.16 -19.76 18.49
N SER A 11 14.31 -19.72 19.12
CA SER A 11 14.62 -18.83 20.23
C SER A 11 14.33 -17.39 19.83
N ASP A 12 13.77 -16.62 20.77
CA ASP A 12 13.62 -15.16 20.68
C ASP A 12 14.86 -14.54 20.04
N GLY A 13 14.68 -13.98 18.84
CA GLY A 13 15.69 -13.15 18.19
C GLY A 13 16.08 -11.96 19.10
N PRO A 14 17.24 -11.34 18.90
CA PRO A 14 17.73 -10.31 19.80
C PRO A 14 16.65 -9.24 19.97
N LYS A 15 16.28 -8.98 21.25
CA LYS A 15 15.39 -7.88 21.63
C LYS A 15 15.94 -6.61 20.98
N ARG A 16 15.13 -6.01 20.08
CA ARG A 16 15.43 -4.73 19.46
C ARG A 16 15.67 -3.72 20.60
N ASP A 17 16.90 -3.26 20.77
CA ASP A 17 17.19 -2.12 21.62
C ASP A 17 16.37 -0.94 21.09
N ALA A 18 15.45 -0.48 21.93
CA ALA A 18 14.38 0.43 21.55
C ALA A 18 14.91 1.86 21.37
N MET A 19 15.43 2.16 20.20
CA MET A 19 15.15 3.49 19.67
C MET A 19 13.67 3.49 19.30
N ALA A 20 12.89 4.37 19.92
CA ALA A 20 11.46 4.41 19.75
C ALA A 20 11.12 4.56 18.27
N ASP A 21 10.52 3.52 17.66
CA ASP A 21 10.04 3.59 16.28
C ASP A 21 9.19 4.85 16.08
N SER A 22 9.39 5.55 14.98
CA SER A 22 8.63 6.75 14.62
C SER A 22 7.95 6.56 13.27
N TYR A 23 6.82 7.22 13.07
CA TYR A 23 6.24 7.36 11.74
C TYR A 23 6.78 8.59 11.06
N LEU A 24 7.16 8.47 9.78
CA LEU A 24 7.47 9.58 8.90
C LEU A 24 6.40 9.65 7.81
N PHE A 25 5.38 10.47 8.03
CA PHE A 25 4.38 10.77 7.00
C PHE A 25 5.02 11.65 5.95
N TYR A 26 4.88 11.30 4.67
CA TYR A 26 5.46 12.07 3.58
C TYR A 26 4.58 12.10 2.35
N ASP A 27 4.83 13.09 1.50
CA ASP A 27 4.20 13.31 0.21
C ASP A 27 5.18 14.03 -0.71
N ILE A 28 5.04 13.88 -2.02
CA ILE A 28 5.89 14.54 -3.03
C ILE A 28 5.06 15.19 -4.12
N GLU A 29 5.59 16.31 -4.65
CA GLU A 29 5.14 16.89 -5.91
C GLU A 29 6.20 16.68 -6.99
N THR A 30 5.78 16.38 -8.21
CA THR A 30 6.67 15.98 -9.29
C THR A 30 6.42 16.74 -10.59
N THR A 31 7.38 16.68 -11.53
CA THR A 31 7.25 17.28 -12.86
C THR A 31 6.33 16.50 -13.80
N GLY A 32 5.97 15.26 -13.43
CA GLY A 32 5.15 14.38 -14.25
C GLY A 32 4.99 12.98 -13.64
N LEU A 33 4.61 11.99 -14.44
CA LEU A 33 4.29 10.65 -13.97
C LEU A 33 5.39 9.61 -14.25
N ASN A 34 6.43 9.97 -14.97
CA ASN A 34 7.52 9.06 -15.30
C ASN A 34 8.52 8.98 -14.15
N LYS A 35 8.41 7.95 -13.33
CA LYS A 35 9.21 7.74 -12.13
C LYS A 35 10.72 7.72 -12.36
N ALA A 36 11.17 7.33 -13.56
CA ALA A 36 12.59 7.23 -13.90
C ALA A 36 13.21 8.56 -14.37
N PHE A 37 12.43 9.40 -15.05
CA PHE A 37 12.95 10.60 -15.72
C PHE A 37 12.39 11.91 -15.15
N ASP A 38 11.15 11.91 -14.68
CA ASP A 38 10.59 13.09 -14.04
C ASP A 38 11.27 13.39 -12.71
N GLN A 39 11.23 14.65 -12.33
CA GLN A 39 11.90 15.17 -11.15
C GLN A 39 10.92 15.38 -9.99
N ILE A 40 11.37 15.12 -8.77
CA ILE A 40 10.69 15.57 -7.54
C ILE A 40 10.90 17.08 -7.43
N LEU A 41 9.82 17.84 -7.25
CA LEU A 41 9.83 19.30 -7.08
C LEU A 41 9.71 19.71 -5.62
N GLN A 42 8.88 18.99 -4.88
CA GLN A 42 8.71 19.17 -3.43
C GLN A 42 8.69 17.82 -2.74
N PHE A 43 9.26 17.78 -1.56
CA PHE A 43 9.09 16.72 -0.59
C PHE A 43 8.66 17.35 0.73
N ALA A 44 7.59 16.86 1.31
CA ALA A 44 7.16 17.26 2.62
C ALA A 44 7.07 16.04 3.53
N ALA A 45 7.41 16.22 4.82
CA ALA A 45 7.27 15.16 5.79
C ALA A 45 6.94 15.70 7.19
N ILE A 46 6.16 14.93 7.94
CA ILE A 46 5.90 15.13 9.37
C ILE A 46 6.28 13.83 10.08
N ARG A 47 7.22 13.93 10.99
CA ARG A 47 7.59 12.82 11.88
C ARG A 47 6.70 12.84 13.12
N THR A 48 6.22 11.68 13.52
CA THR A 48 5.45 11.51 14.75
C THR A 48 6.02 10.37 15.59
N ASP A 49 5.71 10.37 16.88
CA ASP A 49 5.88 9.20 17.71
C ASP A 49 4.86 8.09 17.35
N ARG A 50 4.92 6.96 18.07
CA ARG A 50 3.99 5.82 17.87
C ARG A 50 2.56 6.11 18.34
N GLN A 51 2.31 7.23 19.02
CA GLN A 51 1.01 7.76 19.44
C GLN A 51 0.49 8.85 18.49
N LEU A 52 1.22 9.10 17.38
CA LEU A 52 0.91 10.11 16.38
C LEU A 52 1.03 11.56 16.89
N ASN A 53 1.80 11.81 17.95
CA ASN A 53 2.19 13.16 18.32
C ASN A 53 3.33 13.64 17.42
N GLU A 54 3.22 14.85 16.89
CA GLU A 54 4.23 15.44 16.00
C GLU A 54 5.54 15.68 16.76
N ILE A 55 6.66 15.25 16.17
CA ILE A 55 8.03 15.44 16.68
C ILE A 55 8.72 16.55 15.90
N ASP A 56 8.71 16.44 14.57
CA ASP A 56 9.32 17.40 13.67
C ASP A 56 8.59 17.47 12.31
N ARG A 57 8.94 18.48 11.53
CA ARG A 57 8.34 18.76 10.23
C ARG A 57 9.40 19.22 9.25
N HIS A 58 9.34 18.72 8.02
CA HIS A 58 10.29 19.00 6.97
C HIS A 58 9.57 19.38 5.69
N ALA A 59 10.10 20.38 4.99
CA ALA A 59 9.71 20.75 3.64
C ALA A 59 11.00 21.00 2.83
N VAL A 60 11.13 20.30 1.71
CA VAL A 60 12.29 20.42 0.82
C VAL A 60 11.78 20.81 -0.56
N THR A 61 12.18 21.98 -1.03
CA THR A 61 11.94 22.42 -2.41
C THR A 61 13.18 22.07 -3.25
N VAL A 62 12.95 21.39 -4.37
CA VAL A 62 14.00 20.96 -5.29
C VAL A 62 14.07 21.91 -6.47
N LYS A 63 15.25 22.41 -6.77
CA LYS A 63 15.48 23.25 -7.93
C LYS A 63 15.21 22.48 -9.20
N LEU A 64 14.35 23.03 -10.07
CA LEU A 64 14.08 22.44 -11.37
C LEU A 64 15.36 22.40 -12.22
N ARG A 65 15.71 21.23 -12.73
CA ARG A 65 16.86 21.04 -13.60
C ARG A 65 16.60 21.67 -14.98
N PRO A 66 17.62 22.24 -15.64
CA PRO A 66 17.46 22.89 -16.95
C PRO A 66 17.02 21.95 -18.08
N ASP A 67 17.29 20.64 -17.92
CA ASP A 67 16.97 19.60 -18.90
C ASP A 67 15.59 18.94 -18.66
N VAL A 68 14.85 19.37 -17.63
CA VAL A 68 13.53 18.82 -17.28
C VAL A 68 12.44 19.84 -17.61
N ILE A 69 11.49 19.43 -18.43
CA ILE A 69 10.30 20.21 -18.74
C ILE A 69 9.10 19.61 -18.00
N PRO A 70 8.51 20.33 -17.03
CA PRO A 70 7.33 19.83 -16.33
C PRO A 70 6.16 19.58 -17.29
N SER A 71 5.46 18.47 -17.11
CA SER A 71 4.27 18.17 -17.89
C SER A 71 3.17 19.21 -17.59
N PRO A 72 2.41 19.67 -18.58
CA PRO A 72 1.30 20.59 -18.34
C PRO A 72 0.27 20.07 -17.32
N ALA A 73 0.01 18.76 -17.33
CA ALA A 73 -0.90 18.12 -16.38
C ALA A 73 -0.36 18.21 -14.93
N ALA A 74 0.93 18.01 -14.72
CA ALA A 74 1.56 18.15 -13.40
C ALA A 74 1.46 19.59 -12.88
N VAL A 75 1.78 20.60 -13.74
CA VAL A 75 1.67 22.03 -13.38
C VAL A 75 0.25 22.40 -12.98
N LEU A 76 -0.76 21.88 -13.71
CA LEU A 76 -2.17 22.13 -13.38
C LEU A 76 -2.62 21.43 -12.10
N THR A 77 -2.05 20.28 -11.79
CA THR A 77 -2.37 19.52 -10.57
C THR A 77 -1.72 20.15 -9.35
N ASN A 78 -0.40 20.37 -9.41
CA ASN A 78 0.38 20.88 -8.28
C ASN A 78 0.07 22.35 -8.00
N ARG A 79 -0.35 23.12 -9.02
CA ARG A 79 -0.64 24.56 -8.94
C ARG A 79 0.51 25.41 -8.40
N ILE A 80 1.73 24.91 -8.44
CA ILE A 80 2.92 25.59 -7.97
C ILE A 80 3.57 26.29 -9.17
N PRO A 81 3.77 27.62 -9.14
CA PRO A 81 4.45 28.33 -10.20
C PRO A 81 5.88 27.79 -10.40
N VAL A 82 6.25 27.53 -11.64
CA VAL A 82 7.61 27.00 -11.98
C VAL A 82 8.73 27.90 -11.43
N THR A 83 8.47 29.19 -11.30
CA THR A 83 9.41 30.17 -10.73
C THR A 83 9.75 29.93 -9.26
N GLU A 84 8.91 29.25 -8.51
CA GLU A 84 9.17 28.93 -7.10
C GLU A 84 10.29 27.92 -6.91
N PHE A 85 10.56 27.11 -7.94
CA PHE A 85 11.61 26.10 -7.89
C PHE A 85 13.03 26.62 -8.21
N SER A 86 13.16 27.92 -8.55
CA SER A 86 14.46 28.52 -8.85
C SER A 86 15.41 28.59 -7.65
N ASN A 87 14.87 28.72 -6.45
CA ASN A 87 15.59 28.88 -5.18
C ASN A 87 15.67 27.58 -4.35
N GLY A 88 15.25 26.43 -4.90
CA GLY A 88 15.35 25.15 -4.24
C GLY A 88 16.78 24.62 -4.15
N LEU A 89 16.94 23.54 -3.37
CA LEU A 89 18.18 22.77 -3.32
C LEU A 89 18.43 22.08 -4.68
N CYS A 90 19.70 21.87 -5.05
CA CYS A 90 19.98 21.01 -6.21
C CYS A 90 19.44 19.59 -5.95
N GLU A 91 19.14 18.84 -7.02
CA GLU A 91 18.49 17.52 -6.88
C GLU A 91 19.30 16.57 -5.98
N TYR A 92 20.63 16.59 -6.07
CA TYR A 92 21.50 15.75 -5.25
C TYR A 92 21.40 16.10 -3.75
N GLU A 93 21.51 17.38 -3.40
CA GLU A 93 21.43 17.84 -2.00
C GLU A 93 20.05 17.52 -1.39
N ALA A 94 19.00 17.73 -2.17
CA ALA A 94 17.65 17.40 -1.76
C ALA A 94 17.48 15.88 -1.55
N ALA A 95 17.93 15.07 -2.51
CA ALA A 95 17.88 13.61 -2.42
C ALA A 95 18.67 13.08 -1.21
N GLU A 96 19.87 13.64 -0.94
CA GLU A 96 20.67 13.27 0.22
C GLU A 96 19.96 13.61 1.54
N GLN A 97 19.38 14.81 1.64
CA GLN A 97 18.63 15.23 2.82
C GLN A 97 17.41 14.32 3.07
N ILE A 98 16.63 14.04 2.04
CA ILE A 98 15.45 13.17 2.11
C ILE A 98 15.88 11.74 2.47
N HIS A 99 16.94 11.23 1.83
CA HIS A 99 17.47 9.90 2.13
C HIS A 99 17.89 9.76 3.60
N ARG A 100 18.55 10.77 4.17
CA ARG A 100 18.90 10.79 5.61
C ARG A 100 17.66 10.76 6.51
N LEU A 101 16.63 11.54 6.19
CA LEU A 101 15.37 11.56 6.95
C LEU A 101 14.67 10.20 6.94
N MET A 102 14.56 9.56 5.78
CA MET A 102 13.87 8.28 5.62
C MET A 102 14.67 7.09 6.21
N ASN A 103 15.99 7.21 6.33
CA ASN A 103 16.88 6.16 6.85
C ASN A 103 17.25 6.32 8.34
N GLN A 104 16.63 7.25 9.07
CA GLN A 104 16.79 7.30 10.52
C GLN A 104 16.31 5.98 11.14
N PRO A 105 17.08 5.40 12.09
CA PRO A 105 16.73 4.11 12.68
C PRO A 105 15.31 4.06 13.24
N GLY A 106 14.59 2.95 12.99
CA GLY A 106 13.22 2.76 13.45
C GLY A 106 12.16 3.59 12.71
N THR A 107 12.51 4.23 11.57
CA THR A 107 11.54 4.99 10.77
C THR A 107 10.58 4.06 10.03
N ILE A 108 9.28 4.27 10.22
CA ILE A 108 8.22 3.72 9.39
C ILE A 108 7.75 4.84 8.45
N SER A 109 8.20 4.80 7.19
CA SER A 109 7.78 5.78 6.20
C SER A 109 6.40 5.44 5.64
N LEU A 110 5.51 6.44 5.57
CA LEU A 110 4.16 6.24 5.06
C LEU A 110 3.56 7.53 4.51
N GLY A 111 2.56 7.36 3.65
CA GLY A 111 1.72 8.42 3.14
C GLY A 111 0.38 7.88 2.68
N TYR A 112 -0.28 8.58 1.82
CA TYR A 112 -1.58 8.21 1.28
C TYR A 112 -1.43 7.74 -0.18
N ASN A 113 -1.52 6.43 -0.44
CA ASN A 113 -1.28 5.80 -1.74
C ASN A 113 0.17 5.96 -2.25
N THR A 114 1.12 6.05 -1.33
CA THR A 114 2.52 6.34 -1.64
C THR A 114 3.27 5.14 -2.20
N MET A 115 2.93 3.90 -1.81
CA MET A 115 3.67 2.72 -2.26
C MET A 115 3.55 2.45 -3.77
N GLY A 116 2.52 2.96 -4.43
CA GLY A 116 2.33 2.84 -5.88
C GLY A 116 2.99 3.95 -6.69
N PHE A 117 3.30 5.10 -6.09
CA PHE A 117 3.78 6.29 -6.80
C PHE A 117 5.00 6.92 -6.13
N ASP A 118 4.83 7.56 -4.98
CA ASP A 118 5.87 8.35 -4.29
C ASP A 118 7.11 7.51 -3.94
N ASP A 119 6.90 6.33 -3.39
CA ASP A 119 7.99 5.42 -3.01
C ASP A 119 8.84 5.00 -4.22
N GLU A 120 8.22 4.80 -5.37
CA GLU A 120 8.92 4.52 -6.62
C GLU A 120 9.72 5.75 -7.11
N PHE A 121 9.14 6.96 -7.06
CA PHE A 121 9.86 8.20 -7.37
C PHE A 121 11.07 8.38 -6.46
N MET A 122 10.91 8.16 -5.16
CA MET A 122 12.00 8.22 -4.19
C MET A 122 13.12 7.24 -4.56
N ARG A 123 12.78 5.99 -4.90
CA ARG A 123 13.76 4.97 -5.31
C ARG A 123 14.54 5.38 -6.54
N PHE A 124 13.88 5.86 -7.60
CA PHE A 124 14.54 6.32 -8.81
C PHE A 124 15.36 7.59 -8.57
N SER A 125 14.88 8.52 -7.76
CA SER A 125 15.61 9.72 -7.35
C SER A 125 16.89 9.34 -6.59
N PHE A 126 16.82 8.46 -5.61
CA PHE A 126 18.00 7.97 -4.88
C PHE A 126 18.99 7.28 -5.82
N HIS A 127 18.51 6.37 -6.66
CA HIS A 127 19.38 5.67 -7.63
C HIS A 127 20.08 6.64 -8.60
N ARG A 128 19.36 7.61 -9.15
CA ARG A 128 19.91 8.62 -10.07
C ARG A 128 20.98 9.48 -9.41
N ASN A 129 20.84 9.74 -8.10
CA ASN A 129 21.78 10.50 -7.31
C ASN A 129 22.83 9.62 -6.59
N LEU A 130 23.03 8.37 -7.01
CA LEU A 130 23.99 7.39 -6.49
C LEU A 130 23.83 7.09 -4.99
N LEU A 131 22.63 7.24 -4.46
CA LEU A 131 22.26 6.86 -3.10
C LEU A 131 21.61 5.46 -3.09
N PRO A 132 21.76 4.66 -1.99
CA PRO A 132 21.11 3.36 -1.89
C PRO A 132 19.58 3.45 -1.97
N PRO A 133 18.93 2.89 -3.02
CA PRO A 133 17.53 3.20 -3.30
C PRO A 133 16.50 2.49 -2.41
N TYR A 134 16.92 1.48 -1.63
CA TYR A 134 15.99 0.62 -0.89
C TYR A 134 16.20 0.63 0.62
N THR A 135 17.26 1.26 1.14
CA THR A 135 17.65 1.12 2.55
C THR A 135 16.58 1.60 3.54
N HIS A 136 15.81 2.64 3.17
CA HIS A 136 14.67 3.14 3.96
C HIS A 136 13.54 2.12 4.13
N GLN A 137 13.56 1.01 3.38
CA GLN A 137 12.51 -0.01 3.43
C GLN A 137 12.83 -1.18 4.38
N TYR A 138 14.11 -1.33 4.80
CA TYR A 138 14.51 -2.49 5.61
C TYR A 138 15.72 -2.27 6.52
N LYS A 139 16.63 -1.30 6.20
CA LYS A 139 17.86 -1.11 6.97
C LYS A 139 17.58 -0.39 8.28
N ASN A 140 18.37 -0.66 9.32
CA ASN A 140 18.28 0.00 10.63
C ASN A 140 16.84 -0.05 11.22
N SER A 141 16.14 -1.17 11.10
CA SER A 141 14.74 -1.32 11.51
C SER A 141 13.77 -0.37 10.80
N CYS A 142 14.15 0.22 9.67
CA CYS A 142 13.23 0.97 8.84
C CYS A 142 12.21 0.04 8.18
N SER A 143 11.03 0.57 7.95
CA SER A 143 9.96 -0.11 7.21
C SER A 143 9.08 0.92 6.52
N ARG A 144 8.08 0.46 5.78
CA ARG A 144 7.14 1.34 5.09
C ARG A 144 5.72 0.80 5.24
N MET A 145 4.73 1.68 5.14
CA MET A 145 3.33 1.33 5.07
C MET A 145 2.56 2.32 4.21
N ASP A 146 1.28 2.04 3.94
CA ASP A 146 0.43 2.91 3.14
C ASP A 146 -0.93 3.08 3.82
N LEU A 147 -1.38 4.33 3.95
CA LEU A 147 -2.63 4.64 4.62
C LEU A 147 -3.87 4.38 3.74
N TYR A 148 -3.70 4.34 2.41
CA TYR A 148 -4.83 4.14 1.51
C TYR A 148 -5.52 2.76 1.67
N PRO A 149 -4.81 1.61 1.63
CA PRO A 149 -5.44 0.31 1.89
C PRO A 149 -5.99 0.20 3.32
N ILE A 150 -5.37 0.85 4.31
CA ILE A 150 -5.91 0.96 5.67
C ILE A 150 -7.24 1.71 5.65
N THR A 151 -7.33 2.83 4.94
CA THR A 151 -8.57 3.62 4.76
C THR A 151 -9.70 2.76 4.19
N ILE A 152 -9.40 1.95 3.18
CA ILE A 152 -10.37 1.01 2.60
C ILE A 152 -10.93 0.06 3.66
N ILE A 153 -10.06 -0.54 4.48
CA ILE A 153 -10.49 -1.48 5.53
C ILE A 153 -11.32 -0.78 6.61
N TYR A 154 -10.96 0.44 7.00
CA TYR A 154 -11.80 1.23 7.90
C TYR A 154 -13.17 1.55 7.27
N ARG A 155 -13.21 1.91 5.99
CA ARG A 155 -14.49 2.12 5.29
C ARG A 155 -15.36 0.86 5.25
N LEU A 156 -14.76 -0.30 5.09
CA LEU A 156 -15.50 -1.57 5.06
C LEU A 156 -16.04 -1.99 6.43
N TYR A 157 -15.23 -1.85 7.49
CA TYR A 157 -15.48 -2.51 8.76
C TYR A 157 -15.61 -1.59 9.98
N LYS A 158 -15.33 -0.29 9.83
CA LYS A 158 -15.43 0.74 10.89
C LYS A 158 -15.91 2.07 10.31
N LYS A 159 -17.10 2.05 9.71
CA LYS A 159 -17.68 3.22 9.04
C LYS A 159 -17.90 4.42 9.94
N ASP A 160 -18.00 4.21 11.25
CA ASP A 160 -18.24 5.22 12.27
C ASP A 160 -17.06 6.17 12.52
N VAL A 161 -15.87 5.88 12.01
CA VAL A 161 -14.67 6.68 12.30
C VAL A 161 -14.56 7.96 11.48
N LEU A 162 -15.20 8.00 10.29
CA LEU A 162 -15.16 9.12 9.35
C LEU A 162 -16.52 9.37 8.69
N ILE A 163 -16.69 10.57 8.18
CA ILE A 163 -17.67 10.88 7.15
C ILE A 163 -17.06 10.45 5.81
N TRP A 164 -17.78 9.61 5.06
CA TRP A 164 -17.31 9.06 3.79
C TRP A 164 -17.95 9.83 2.64
N PRO A 165 -17.18 10.65 1.91
CA PRO A 165 -17.71 11.49 0.87
C PRO A 165 -18.21 10.70 -0.34
N GLU A 166 -19.28 11.19 -0.94
CA GLU A 166 -19.75 10.73 -2.24
C GLU A 166 -19.65 11.90 -3.23
N ILE A 167 -19.06 11.65 -4.39
CA ILE A 167 -18.94 12.61 -5.49
C ILE A 167 -19.67 12.01 -6.67
N ASP A 168 -20.63 12.75 -7.21
CA ASP A 168 -21.50 12.28 -8.30
C ASP A 168 -22.16 10.93 -8.00
N GLY A 169 -22.62 10.75 -6.76
CA GLY A 169 -23.26 9.53 -6.28
C GLY A 169 -22.33 8.32 -6.11
N LYS A 170 -21.02 8.52 -6.19
CA LYS A 170 -20.01 7.47 -6.01
C LYS A 170 -19.12 7.76 -4.82
N LEU A 171 -18.84 6.73 -4.02
CA LEU A 171 -17.89 6.81 -2.92
C LEU A 171 -16.52 7.29 -3.42
N SER A 172 -15.97 8.30 -2.78
CA SER A 172 -14.62 8.76 -3.04
C SER A 172 -13.72 8.58 -1.82
N LEU A 173 -12.59 7.92 -2.03
CA LEU A 173 -11.55 7.77 -1.02
C LEU A 173 -10.32 8.63 -1.35
N LYS A 174 -10.45 9.65 -2.21
CA LYS A 174 -9.36 10.62 -2.43
C LYS A 174 -9.09 11.41 -1.17
N LEU A 175 -7.82 11.68 -0.87
CA LEU A 175 -7.39 12.39 0.34
C LEU A 175 -8.06 13.76 0.48
N GLU A 176 -8.12 14.53 -0.61
CA GLU A 176 -8.76 15.85 -0.67
C GLU A 176 -10.25 15.80 -0.26
N HIS A 177 -10.99 14.80 -0.76
CA HIS A 177 -12.41 14.63 -0.45
C HIS A 177 -12.65 14.19 0.98
N LEU A 178 -11.84 13.22 1.47
CA LEU A 178 -11.86 12.79 2.87
C LEU A 178 -11.49 13.94 3.81
N GLY A 179 -10.45 14.68 3.46
CA GLY A 179 -9.98 15.86 4.20
C GLY A 179 -11.06 16.92 4.33
N SER A 180 -11.72 17.27 3.23
CA SER A 180 -12.81 18.24 3.17
C SER A 180 -14.02 17.77 4.00
N ALA A 181 -14.55 16.57 3.72
CA ALA A 181 -15.73 16.04 4.40
C ALA A 181 -15.55 15.92 5.92
N ASN A 182 -14.34 15.68 6.39
CA ASN A 182 -14.02 15.48 7.79
C ASN A 182 -13.38 16.72 8.46
N ARG A 183 -13.31 17.86 7.76
CA ARG A 183 -12.71 19.13 8.24
C ARG A 183 -11.27 18.93 8.72
N LEU A 184 -10.46 18.20 7.95
CA LEU A 184 -9.05 17.94 8.27
C LEU A 184 -8.11 18.92 7.57
N ILE A 185 -8.57 19.57 6.48
CA ILE A 185 -7.78 20.50 5.68
C ILE A 185 -7.61 21.82 6.47
N SER A 186 -6.37 22.30 6.52
CA SER A 186 -6.02 23.63 7.01
C SER A 186 -4.91 24.17 6.10
N GLY A 187 -5.26 24.98 5.10
CA GLY A 187 -4.36 25.49 4.05
C GLY A 187 -4.90 25.20 2.64
N GLN A 188 -4.10 25.47 1.63
CA GLN A 188 -4.44 25.13 0.24
C GLN A 188 -4.11 23.65 -0.02
N SER A 189 -5.07 22.90 -0.56
CA SER A 189 -4.82 21.54 -1.06
C SER A 189 -3.81 21.59 -2.21
N HIS A 190 -3.02 20.52 -2.36
CA HIS A 190 -1.95 20.36 -3.35
C HIS A 190 -0.65 21.13 -3.04
N GLU A 191 -0.44 21.52 -1.79
CA GLU A 191 0.89 21.73 -1.25
C GLU A 191 1.27 20.47 -0.47
N ALA A 192 2.39 19.83 -0.79
CA ALA A 192 2.79 18.56 -0.18
C ALA A 192 2.70 18.57 1.36
N ILE A 193 3.06 19.66 2.03
CA ILE A 193 3.00 19.76 3.49
C ILE A 193 1.57 19.80 4.05
N VAL A 194 0.61 20.32 3.28
CA VAL A 194 -0.82 20.34 3.65
C VAL A 194 -1.39 18.94 3.55
N ASP A 195 -1.06 18.22 2.48
CA ASP A 195 -1.52 16.84 2.26
C ASP A 195 -0.92 15.87 3.28
N VAL A 196 0.35 16.04 3.65
CA VAL A 196 0.95 15.31 4.79
C VAL A 196 0.21 15.61 6.09
N ALA A 197 -0.10 16.88 6.39
CA ALA A 197 -0.82 17.24 7.61
C ALA A 197 -2.25 16.65 7.65
N VAL A 198 -2.95 16.61 6.51
CA VAL A 198 -4.25 15.91 6.37
C VAL A 198 -4.09 14.42 6.62
N THR A 199 -3.06 13.80 6.06
CA THR A 199 -2.75 12.38 6.23
C THR A 199 -2.50 12.02 7.71
N VAL A 200 -1.72 12.84 8.44
CA VAL A 200 -1.52 12.67 9.90
C VAL A 200 -2.84 12.79 10.66
N LYS A 201 -3.66 13.82 10.36
CA LYS A 201 -4.97 13.98 11.02
C LYS A 201 -5.90 12.81 10.72
N LEU A 202 -5.89 12.27 9.50
CA LEU A 202 -6.63 11.07 9.10
C LEU A 202 -6.17 9.85 9.89
N ALA A 203 -4.85 9.62 9.96
CA ALA A 203 -4.26 8.54 10.75
C ALA A 203 -4.67 8.62 12.24
N ARG A 204 -4.68 9.82 12.84
CA ARG A 204 -5.17 10.05 14.22
C ARG A 204 -6.63 9.64 14.39
N ARG A 205 -7.48 9.82 13.38
CA ARG A 205 -8.88 9.35 13.43
C ARG A 205 -8.94 7.82 13.47
N PHE A 206 -8.13 7.15 12.66
CA PHE A 206 -8.02 5.68 12.66
C PHE A 206 -7.41 5.13 13.94
N PHE A 207 -6.39 5.78 14.46
CA PHE A 207 -5.68 5.39 15.68
C PHE A 207 -6.58 5.40 16.93
N LYS A 208 -7.71 6.11 16.95
CA LYS A 208 -8.71 5.98 18.01
C LYS A 208 -9.23 4.53 18.17
N LYS A 209 -9.06 3.69 17.18
CA LYS A 209 -9.29 2.23 17.23
C LYS A 209 -7.93 1.51 17.22
N GLU A 210 -7.09 1.78 18.23
CA GLU A 210 -5.69 1.37 18.28
C GLU A 210 -5.46 -0.12 17.97
N LYS A 211 -6.27 -1.03 18.53
CA LYS A 211 -6.15 -2.47 18.25
C LYS A 211 -6.27 -2.78 16.75
N MET A 212 -7.16 -2.10 16.05
CA MET A 212 -7.32 -2.26 14.61
C MET A 212 -6.16 -1.65 13.85
N TRP A 213 -5.69 -0.47 14.27
CA TRP A 213 -4.51 0.17 13.68
C TRP A 213 -3.29 -0.75 13.74
N ARG A 214 -2.94 -1.26 14.95
CA ARG A 214 -1.81 -2.17 15.14
C ARG A 214 -1.95 -3.48 14.34
N TYR A 215 -3.16 -4.00 14.27
CA TYR A 215 -3.43 -5.18 13.44
C TYR A 215 -3.18 -4.89 11.96
N LEU A 216 -3.62 -3.75 11.44
CA LEU A 216 -3.44 -3.39 10.03
C LEU A 216 -1.98 -3.03 9.69
N GLU A 217 -1.28 -2.38 10.60
CA GLU A 217 0.16 -2.13 10.47
C GLU A 217 0.95 -3.42 10.22
N GLY A 218 0.59 -4.52 10.86
CA GLY A 218 1.23 -5.81 10.65
C GLY A 218 1.12 -6.39 9.24
N TYR A 219 0.23 -5.89 8.39
CA TYR A 219 0.21 -6.28 6.96
C TYR A 219 1.33 -5.64 6.13
N PHE A 220 2.03 -4.66 6.68
CA PHE A 220 3.19 -4.03 6.08
C PHE A 220 4.52 -4.56 6.64
N ASP A 221 4.46 -5.43 7.65
CA ASP A 221 5.58 -6.23 8.11
C ASP A 221 5.62 -7.57 7.37
N LYS A 222 6.73 -7.87 6.71
CA LYS A 222 6.85 -9.03 5.80
C LYS A 222 6.67 -10.36 6.53
N GLU A 223 7.20 -10.50 7.75
CA GLU A 223 7.12 -11.73 8.52
C GLU A 223 5.70 -11.94 9.05
N THR A 224 5.09 -10.90 9.58
CA THR A 224 3.71 -10.92 10.06
C THR A 224 2.73 -11.20 8.93
N ASP A 225 2.90 -10.56 7.77
CA ASP A 225 2.04 -10.78 6.60
C ASP A 225 2.19 -12.21 6.08
N ALA A 226 3.41 -12.72 5.94
CA ALA A 226 3.67 -14.10 5.54
C ALA A 226 3.07 -15.12 6.53
N HIS A 227 3.21 -14.87 7.84
CA HIS A 227 2.60 -15.72 8.87
C HIS A 227 1.08 -15.76 8.74
N ARG A 228 0.42 -14.61 8.50
CA ARG A 228 -1.02 -14.53 8.27
C ARG A 228 -1.46 -15.26 7.00
N MET A 229 -0.67 -15.16 5.93
CA MET A 229 -0.93 -15.92 4.70
C MET A 229 -0.88 -17.43 4.94
N ALA A 230 0.09 -17.91 5.72
CA ALA A 230 0.24 -19.33 6.06
C ALA A 230 -0.90 -19.86 6.98
N GLN A 231 -1.63 -18.97 7.66
CA GLN A 231 -2.76 -19.32 8.52
C GLN A 231 -4.13 -19.28 7.80
N LEU A 232 -4.16 -18.91 6.51
CA LEU A 232 -5.41 -18.93 5.76
C LEU A 232 -5.92 -20.35 5.59
N PRO A 233 -7.25 -20.56 5.66
CA PRO A 233 -7.82 -21.88 5.50
C PRO A 233 -7.64 -22.40 4.07
N VAL A 234 -7.48 -23.68 3.93
CA VAL A 234 -7.49 -24.38 2.64
C VAL A 234 -8.90 -24.32 2.06
N GLY A 235 -9.03 -23.73 0.89
CA GLY A 235 -10.31 -23.64 0.14
C GLY A 235 -10.45 -24.68 -0.95
N LEU A 236 -9.33 -25.20 -1.47
CA LEU A 236 -9.28 -26.22 -2.49
C LEU A 236 -8.03 -27.10 -2.30
N GLN A 237 -8.16 -28.39 -2.52
CA GLN A 237 -7.04 -29.32 -2.61
C GLN A 237 -6.94 -29.86 -4.03
N SER A 238 -5.73 -29.92 -4.58
CA SER A 238 -5.46 -30.47 -5.90
C SER A 238 -4.20 -31.35 -5.91
N ALA A 239 -3.90 -31.98 -7.02
CA ALA A 239 -2.65 -32.71 -7.20
C ALA A 239 -1.40 -31.83 -7.06
N ALA A 240 -1.54 -30.50 -7.28
CA ALA A 240 -0.47 -29.52 -7.11
C ALA A 240 -0.28 -29.07 -5.65
N GLY A 241 -1.20 -29.41 -4.74
CA GLY A 241 -1.14 -29.10 -3.30
C GLY A 241 -2.37 -28.39 -2.76
N ASP A 242 -2.22 -27.82 -1.58
CA ASP A 242 -3.26 -27.07 -0.88
C ASP A 242 -3.33 -25.61 -1.36
N HIS A 243 -4.55 -25.14 -1.66
CA HIS A 243 -4.83 -23.79 -2.13
C HIS A 243 -5.63 -23.03 -1.06
N CYS A 244 -5.00 -22.02 -0.46
CA CYS A 244 -5.62 -21.23 0.59
C CYS A 244 -6.63 -20.23 0.01
N SER A 245 -7.76 -20.04 0.69
CA SER A 245 -8.82 -19.11 0.33
C SER A 245 -8.74 -17.83 1.17
N GLY A 246 -9.07 -16.68 0.56
CA GLY A 246 -9.08 -15.39 1.24
C GLY A 246 -9.88 -14.31 0.49
N LEU A 247 -9.94 -13.15 1.12
CA LEU A 247 -10.49 -11.92 0.54
C LEU A 247 -9.38 -10.91 0.35
N MET A 248 -9.03 -10.61 -0.89
CA MET A 248 -8.01 -9.61 -1.18
C MET A 248 -8.65 -8.22 -1.25
N VAL A 249 -8.08 -7.28 -0.50
CA VAL A 249 -8.51 -5.87 -0.42
C VAL A 249 -7.47 -5.01 -1.10
N SER A 250 -7.87 -4.26 -2.13
CA SER A 250 -7.00 -3.32 -2.85
C SER A 250 -7.82 -2.17 -3.44
N GLY A 251 -7.18 -1.00 -3.58
CA GLY A 251 -7.74 0.15 -4.29
C GLY A 251 -8.05 -0.11 -5.76
N GLU A 252 -7.32 -1.03 -6.39
CA GLU A 252 -7.46 -1.40 -7.81
C GLU A 252 -8.85 -1.96 -8.15
N TYR A 253 -9.53 -2.58 -7.17
CA TYR A 253 -10.85 -3.17 -7.42
C TYR A 253 -12.01 -2.15 -7.41
N GLY A 254 -11.73 -0.95 -6.93
CA GLY A 254 -12.67 0.17 -6.96
C GLY A 254 -13.95 0.01 -6.12
N PRO A 255 -14.76 1.08 -6.06
CA PRO A 255 -15.96 1.13 -5.22
C PRO A 255 -17.06 0.16 -5.67
N GLY A 256 -17.16 -0.13 -6.98
CA GLY A 256 -18.14 -1.07 -7.52
C GLY A 256 -17.98 -2.50 -7.01
N GLN A 257 -16.79 -2.88 -6.61
CA GLN A 257 -16.48 -4.17 -6.01
C GLN A 257 -16.26 -4.10 -4.49
N ASN A 258 -16.63 -2.98 -3.86
CA ASN A 258 -16.30 -2.70 -2.46
C ASN A 258 -14.81 -2.88 -2.15
N TYR A 259 -13.92 -2.58 -3.12
CA TYR A 259 -12.47 -2.69 -2.99
C TYR A 259 -11.96 -4.08 -2.57
N GLN A 260 -12.74 -5.14 -2.77
CA GLN A 260 -12.39 -6.50 -2.35
C GLN A 260 -12.88 -7.56 -3.31
N ILE A 261 -12.10 -8.61 -3.48
CA ILE A 261 -12.40 -9.77 -4.31
C ILE A 261 -12.10 -11.08 -3.59
N PRO A 262 -12.85 -12.16 -3.84
CA PRO A 262 -12.50 -13.49 -3.37
C PRO A 262 -11.37 -14.05 -4.20
N VAL A 263 -10.41 -14.66 -3.53
CA VAL A 263 -9.20 -15.21 -4.16
C VAL A 263 -8.84 -16.57 -3.58
N ILE A 264 -8.13 -17.36 -4.40
CA ILE A 264 -7.50 -18.61 -3.97
C ILE A 264 -6.02 -18.60 -4.37
N SER A 265 -5.15 -19.12 -3.51
CA SER A 265 -3.73 -19.22 -3.82
C SER A 265 -3.48 -20.27 -4.88
N ILE A 266 -2.60 -19.97 -5.85
CA ILE A 266 -2.19 -20.92 -6.91
C ILE A 266 -0.68 -21.19 -6.91
N GLY A 267 0.01 -20.78 -5.83
CA GLY A 267 1.43 -21.03 -5.64
C GLY A 267 2.27 -19.75 -5.53
N SER A 268 3.56 -19.88 -5.78
CA SER A 268 4.53 -18.79 -5.75
C SER A 268 5.05 -18.47 -7.15
N SER A 269 5.46 -17.23 -7.35
CA SER A 269 6.10 -16.81 -8.60
C SER A 269 7.47 -17.52 -8.74
N LEU A 270 7.73 -18.15 -9.88
CA LEU A 270 9.03 -18.80 -10.14
C LEU A 270 10.20 -17.81 -10.14
N PRO A 271 10.11 -16.66 -10.86
CA PRO A 271 11.22 -15.70 -10.88
C PRO A 271 11.35 -14.86 -9.59
N TYR A 272 10.30 -14.82 -8.75
CA TYR A 272 10.27 -13.98 -7.53
C TYR A 272 9.70 -14.76 -6.34
N PRO A 273 10.51 -15.52 -5.59
CA PRO A 273 10.04 -16.40 -4.49
C PRO A 273 9.29 -15.68 -3.37
N ASN A 274 9.47 -14.36 -3.22
CA ASN A 274 8.76 -13.51 -2.25
C ASN A 274 7.38 -13.03 -2.73
N GLN A 275 6.90 -13.54 -3.88
CA GLN A 275 5.59 -13.23 -4.43
C GLN A 275 4.74 -14.49 -4.49
N THR A 276 3.53 -14.38 -3.94
CA THR A 276 2.49 -15.40 -4.08
C THR A 276 1.53 -15.02 -5.21
N LEU A 277 0.98 -16.04 -5.86
CA LEU A 277 0.02 -15.89 -6.96
C LEU A 277 -1.37 -16.27 -6.45
N TRP A 278 -2.35 -15.45 -6.83
CA TRP A 278 -3.73 -15.58 -6.39
C TRP A 278 -4.66 -15.50 -7.58
N LEU A 279 -5.55 -16.48 -7.71
CA LEU A 279 -6.59 -16.51 -8.73
C LEU A 279 -7.86 -15.84 -8.18
N ARG A 280 -8.40 -14.89 -8.92
CA ARG A 280 -9.68 -14.24 -8.61
C ARG A 280 -10.84 -15.19 -8.95
N LEU A 281 -11.80 -15.33 -8.04
CA LEU A 281 -12.87 -16.33 -8.14
C LEU A 281 -14.28 -15.78 -8.39
N ASP A 282 -14.48 -14.49 -8.55
CA ASP A 282 -15.82 -13.91 -8.80
C ASP A 282 -16.01 -13.43 -10.26
N LEU A 283 -15.36 -14.12 -11.19
CA LEU A 283 -15.48 -13.87 -12.62
C LEU A 283 -16.24 -15.03 -13.29
N PRO A 284 -17.40 -14.79 -13.94
CA PRO A 284 -18.20 -15.87 -14.57
C PRO A 284 -17.44 -16.66 -15.64
N GLN A 285 -16.56 -15.98 -16.40
CA GLN A 285 -15.77 -16.57 -17.48
C GLN A 285 -14.71 -17.59 -17.01
N LEU A 286 -14.44 -17.68 -15.70
CA LEU A 286 -13.48 -18.65 -15.18
C LEU A 286 -13.84 -20.10 -15.55
N ARG A 287 -15.13 -20.40 -15.66
CA ARG A 287 -15.63 -21.74 -16.05
C ARG A 287 -15.47 -22.08 -17.54
N GLU A 288 -15.09 -21.07 -18.33
CA GLU A 288 -14.81 -21.23 -19.76
C GLU A 288 -13.32 -21.43 -20.04
N THR A 289 -12.51 -21.58 -18.96
CA THR A 289 -11.05 -21.70 -19.08
C THR A 289 -10.65 -22.99 -19.76
N THR A 290 -9.86 -22.86 -20.81
CA THR A 290 -9.09 -23.93 -21.45
C THR A 290 -7.60 -23.56 -21.40
N PRO A 291 -6.68 -24.50 -21.66
CA PRO A 291 -5.25 -24.17 -21.72
C PRO A 291 -4.93 -22.98 -22.66
N GLU A 292 -5.63 -22.88 -23.79
CA GLU A 292 -5.43 -21.85 -24.80
C GLU A 292 -6.05 -20.51 -24.39
N ALA A 293 -7.17 -20.53 -23.66
CA ALA A 293 -7.94 -19.32 -23.27
C ALA A 293 -7.62 -18.82 -21.84
N THR A 294 -6.59 -19.38 -21.19
CA THR A 294 -6.27 -19.05 -19.79
C THR A 294 -6.08 -17.56 -19.56
N ALA A 295 -5.43 -16.83 -20.47
CA ALA A 295 -5.15 -15.42 -20.33
C ALA A 295 -6.41 -14.55 -20.38
N GLU A 296 -7.43 -14.94 -21.14
CA GLU A 296 -8.67 -14.20 -21.32
C GLU A 296 -9.71 -14.51 -20.24
N THR A 297 -9.68 -15.72 -19.69
CA THR A 297 -10.71 -16.23 -18.76
C THR A 297 -10.31 -16.16 -17.29
N THR A 298 -9.03 -15.93 -17.00
CA THR A 298 -8.53 -15.87 -15.63
C THR A 298 -7.97 -14.49 -15.28
N TRP A 299 -7.97 -14.15 -14.00
CA TRP A 299 -7.27 -12.99 -13.47
C TRP A 299 -6.38 -13.42 -12.31
N VAL A 300 -5.07 -13.46 -12.57
CA VAL A 300 -4.05 -13.83 -11.59
C VAL A 300 -3.39 -12.56 -11.01
N ILE A 301 -3.39 -12.47 -9.69
CA ILE A 301 -2.83 -11.35 -8.93
C ILE A 301 -1.54 -11.79 -8.26
N ARG A 302 -0.52 -10.92 -8.32
CA ARG A 302 0.75 -11.11 -7.60
C ARG A 302 0.71 -10.35 -6.30
N LYS A 303 0.86 -11.05 -5.18
CA LYS A 303 0.97 -10.47 -3.84
C LYS A 303 2.42 -10.54 -3.37
N ARG A 304 3.00 -9.40 -3.03
CA ARG A 304 4.27 -9.31 -2.29
C ARG A 304 3.99 -9.18 -0.81
N MET A 305 4.75 -9.89 0.01
CA MET A 305 4.62 -9.77 1.47
C MET A 305 5.04 -8.39 1.95
N GLY A 306 4.24 -7.81 2.85
CA GLY A 306 4.45 -6.47 3.38
C GLY A 306 4.06 -5.32 2.42
N GLU A 307 3.33 -5.60 1.33
CA GLU A 307 2.86 -4.59 0.37
C GLU A 307 1.32 -4.63 0.21
N PRO A 308 0.70 -3.58 -0.37
CA PRO A 308 -0.73 -3.54 -0.66
C PRO A 308 -1.25 -4.78 -1.40
N GLY A 309 -2.56 -5.00 -1.32
CA GLY A 309 -3.20 -6.27 -1.59
C GLY A 309 -3.32 -7.06 -0.29
N ILE A 310 -4.00 -6.48 0.72
CA ILE A 310 -4.22 -7.13 2.03
C ILE A 310 -5.16 -8.31 1.84
N VAL A 311 -4.72 -9.51 2.23
CA VAL A 311 -5.57 -10.71 2.17
C VAL A 311 -6.13 -10.99 3.56
N LEU A 312 -7.45 -10.89 3.69
CA LEU A 312 -8.19 -11.20 4.90
C LEU A 312 -8.63 -12.67 4.89
N PRO A 313 -8.69 -13.33 6.07
CA PRO A 313 -9.28 -14.66 6.17
C PRO A 313 -10.78 -14.62 5.80
N PRO A 314 -11.34 -15.72 5.24
CA PRO A 314 -12.72 -15.75 4.75
C PRO A 314 -13.75 -15.90 5.89
N HIS A 315 -13.72 -15.01 6.89
CA HIS A 315 -14.73 -14.98 7.96
C HIS A 315 -16.03 -14.38 7.45
N ASP A 316 -17.16 -14.83 7.96
CA ASP A 316 -18.51 -14.39 7.59
C ASP A 316 -18.66 -12.87 7.58
N ARG A 317 -18.13 -12.18 8.59
CA ARG A 317 -18.18 -10.71 8.71
C ARG A 317 -17.50 -9.97 7.53
N TYR A 318 -16.51 -10.59 6.89
CA TYR A 318 -15.83 -10.05 5.71
C TYR A 318 -16.56 -10.47 4.44
N TRP A 319 -16.98 -11.72 4.40
CA TRP A 319 -17.64 -12.34 3.25
C TRP A 319 -18.98 -11.66 2.88
N GLN A 320 -19.78 -11.28 3.89
CA GLN A 320 -21.04 -10.55 3.70
C GLN A 320 -20.91 -9.24 2.90
N LYS A 321 -19.70 -8.68 2.79
CA LYS A 321 -19.44 -7.44 2.03
C LYS A 321 -19.25 -7.65 0.53
N ILE A 322 -19.09 -8.89 0.07
CA ILE A 322 -18.95 -9.20 -1.36
C ILE A 322 -20.28 -9.00 -2.09
N GLY A 323 -21.41 -9.29 -1.45
CA GLY A 323 -22.72 -9.29 -2.05
C GLY A 323 -23.15 -10.68 -2.55
N LYS A 324 -24.46 -10.89 -2.66
CA LYS A 324 -25.04 -12.22 -2.93
C LYS A 324 -24.65 -12.76 -4.32
N ASP A 325 -24.73 -11.93 -5.36
CA ASP A 325 -24.48 -12.36 -6.74
C ASP A 325 -23.02 -12.78 -6.94
N ARG A 326 -22.08 -11.98 -6.44
CA ARG A 326 -20.65 -12.29 -6.52
C ARG A 326 -20.28 -13.52 -5.67
N ASN A 327 -20.97 -13.70 -4.55
CA ASN A 327 -20.78 -14.89 -3.72
C ASN A 327 -21.29 -16.15 -4.43
N ALA A 328 -22.42 -16.08 -5.16
CA ALA A 328 -22.91 -17.19 -5.96
C ALA A 328 -21.89 -17.60 -7.05
N ILE A 329 -21.37 -16.61 -7.81
CA ILE A 329 -20.34 -16.85 -8.83
C ILE A 329 -19.09 -17.49 -8.20
N PHE A 330 -18.66 -17.02 -7.02
CA PHE A 330 -17.53 -17.59 -6.30
C PHE A 330 -17.75 -19.08 -5.98
N GLN A 331 -18.91 -19.44 -5.44
CA GLN A 331 -19.23 -20.83 -5.09
C GLN A 331 -19.23 -21.74 -6.34
N GLU A 332 -19.91 -21.31 -7.41
CA GLU A 332 -19.93 -22.02 -8.68
C GLU A 332 -18.54 -22.22 -9.28
N ASN A 333 -17.67 -21.19 -9.20
CA ASN A 333 -16.30 -21.28 -9.68
C ASN A 333 -15.44 -22.21 -8.81
N LEU A 334 -15.65 -22.23 -7.50
CA LEU A 334 -14.93 -23.13 -6.60
C LEU A 334 -15.32 -24.59 -6.86
N GLU A 335 -16.62 -24.87 -7.02
CA GLU A 335 -17.14 -26.20 -7.39
C GLU A 335 -16.58 -26.66 -8.74
N TRP A 336 -16.54 -25.75 -9.72
CA TRP A 336 -15.98 -26.03 -11.04
C TRP A 336 -14.49 -26.38 -10.96
N LEU A 337 -13.70 -25.63 -10.17
CA LEU A 337 -12.28 -25.93 -9.95
C LEU A 337 -12.06 -27.27 -9.24
N GLN A 338 -12.95 -27.64 -8.31
CA GLN A 338 -12.89 -28.96 -7.66
C GLN A 338 -13.13 -30.11 -8.63
N ALA A 339 -13.99 -29.92 -9.62
CA ALA A 339 -14.34 -30.91 -10.61
C ALA A 339 -13.35 -31.00 -11.80
N ASN A 340 -12.52 -29.97 -12.02
CA ASN A 340 -11.63 -29.82 -13.20
C ASN A 340 -10.18 -29.56 -12.79
N GLN A 341 -9.66 -30.34 -11.85
CA GLN A 341 -8.28 -30.23 -11.33
C GLN A 341 -7.22 -30.68 -12.34
#